data_7168c9fee99650deef8134891754d46d
#
_entry.id   7168c9fee99650deef8134891754d46d
#
_cell.length_a   1.000
_cell.length_b   1.000
_cell.length_c   1.000
_cell.angle_alpha   90.00
_cell.angle_beta   90.00
_cell.angle_gamma   90.00
#
_symmetry.space_group_name_H-M   'P 1'
#
loop_
_entity.id
_entity.type
_entity.pdbx_description
1 polymer ?
#
loop_
_entity_poly.entity_id
_entity_poly.type
_entity_poly.pdbx_seq_one_letter_code
_entity_poly.pdbx_strand_id
1 'polypeptide(L)'
;MAGAGTDVGRGPDPTVPAVARHWPVGTRPAVLRGWGPPATPYGPGHRGVDLAAVGGAPVRAVAPGRVSFAGQVAGRGVVSLELAGTGDPPLRTTYEPVAVSVKKGAEVAAGEVLGTVEPTGSHCTGCLHWGLLRGDVYLNPLSVLPAWLLDGGPSRLLPVLGVPLPQAADGAAPPPVT
;
A
#
# COMPACT_ATOMS: atom_id res chain seq x y z
N MET A 1 6.53 28.97 26.41
CA MET A 1 5.79 27.69 26.49
C MET A 1 5.66 27.14 25.07
N ALA A 2 6.47 26.15 24.75
CA ALA A 2 6.40 25.48 23.43
C ALA A 2 5.18 24.55 23.46
N GLY A 3 4.14 24.90 22.70
CA GLY A 3 3.02 24.03 22.45
C GLY A 3 3.50 22.84 21.63
N ALA A 4 3.43 21.64 22.20
CA ALA A 4 3.58 20.41 21.45
C ALA A 4 2.47 20.36 20.42
N GLY A 5 2.78 20.70 19.17
CA GLY A 5 1.93 20.47 18.03
C GLY A 5 1.75 18.96 17.92
N THR A 6 0.55 18.49 18.24
CA THR A 6 0.15 17.12 17.93
C THR A 6 0.25 16.95 16.42
N ASP A 7 1.16 16.10 16.00
CA ASP A 7 1.34 15.67 14.59
C ASP A 7 0.12 14.83 14.16
N VAL A 8 -1.04 15.49 14.10
CA VAL A 8 -2.32 14.91 13.72
C VAL A 8 -2.37 14.95 12.18
N GLY A 9 -1.87 13.94 11.51
CA GLY A 9 -2.12 13.82 10.08
C GLY A 9 -1.10 13.07 9.23
N ARG A 10 0.00 12.59 9.76
CA ARG A 10 1.03 11.88 8.98
C ARG A 10 0.93 10.36 9.01
N GLY A 11 0.30 9.80 10.01
CA GLY A 11 0.12 8.36 10.15
C GLY A 11 -1.11 7.81 9.43
N PRO A 12 -1.22 6.47 9.33
CA PRO A 12 -2.43 5.80 8.87
C PRO A 12 -3.65 6.19 9.73
N ASP A 13 -4.79 6.40 9.06
CA ASP A 13 -6.05 6.71 9.74
C ASP A 13 -6.68 5.40 10.27
N PRO A 14 -6.87 5.25 11.59
CA PRO A 14 -7.42 4.02 12.17
C PRO A 14 -8.90 3.79 11.83
N THR A 15 -9.60 4.80 11.30
CA THR A 15 -11.01 4.66 10.87
C THR A 15 -11.14 4.06 9.48
N VAL A 16 -10.05 3.98 8.73
CA VAL A 16 -9.98 3.37 7.40
C VAL A 16 -9.68 1.87 7.56
N PRO A 17 -10.52 0.99 6.99
CA PRO A 17 -10.26 -0.45 7.08
C PRO A 17 -8.98 -0.84 6.32
N ALA A 18 -8.12 -1.61 6.96
CA ALA A 18 -6.86 -2.10 6.39
C ALA A 18 -7.10 -3.32 5.50
N VAL A 19 -7.73 -3.11 4.35
CA VAL A 19 -8.19 -4.17 3.43
C VAL A 19 -7.16 -4.59 2.40
N ALA A 20 -6.08 -3.83 2.23
CA ALA A 20 -5.08 -4.10 1.21
C ALA A 20 -4.31 -5.39 1.50
N ARG A 21 -3.98 -6.12 0.43
CA ARG A 21 -3.20 -7.36 0.46
C ARG A 21 -1.89 -7.22 -0.30
N HIS A 22 -1.78 -6.17 -1.11
CA HIS A 22 -0.61 -5.88 -1.94
C HIS A 22 -0.33 -4.38 -1.94
N TRP A 23 0.94 -4.03 -2.09
CA TRP A 23 1.31 -2.71 -2.53
C TRP A 23 0.92 -2.53 -4.00
N PRO A 24 0.62 -1.30 -4.46
CA PRO A 24 0.27 -1.07 -5.86
C PRO A 24 1.43 -1.33 -6.82
N VAL A 25 2.67 -1.19 -6.36
CA VAL A 25 3.89 -1.52 -7.11
C VAL A 25 4.90 -2.19 -6.19
N GLY A 26 5.70 -3.09 -6.74
CA GLY A 26 6.73 -3.80 -5.98
C GLY A 26 6.19 -4.59 -4.79
N THR A 27 7.07 -4.93 -3.87
CA THR A 27 6.73 -5.66 -2.63
C THR A 27 6.73 -4.74 -1.41
N ARG A 28 7.58 -3.73 -1.42
CA ARG A 28 7.70 -2.68 -0.39
C ARG A 28 8.41 -1.47 -1.00
N PRO A 29 7.71 -0.67 -1.80
CA PRO A 29 8.32 0.46 -2.47
C PRO A 29 8.69 1.55 -1.46
N ALA A 30 9.76 2.30 -1.76
CA ALA A 30 10.08 3.49 -1.00
C ALA A 30 8.99 4.56 -1.21
N VAL A 31 8.58 5.22 -0.15
CA VAL A 31 7.69 6.38 -0.21
C VAL A 31 8.57 7.61 -0.46
N LEU A 32 8.50 8.14 -1.68
CA LEU A 32 9.29 9.30 -2.10
C LEU A 32 8.69 10.61 -1.60
N ARG A 33 7.35 10.67 -1.55
CA ARG A 33 6.60 11.79 -0.99
C ARG A 33 5.39 11.26 -0.25
N GLY A 34 5.30 11.62 1.04
CA GLY A 34 4.24 11.18 1.92
C GLY A 34 2.93 11.96 1.74
N TRP A 35 1.90 11.49 2.41
CA TRP A 35 0.61 12.15 2.54
C TRP A 35 0.77 13.51 3.21
N GLY A 36 0.16 14.53 2.62
CA GLY A 36 0.13 15.87 3.16
C GLY A 36 -1.23 16.51 2.92
N PRO A 37 -2.21 16.29 3.82
CA PRO A 37 -3.56 16.79 3.59
C PRO A 37 -3.57 18.29 3.36
N PRO A 38 -4.29 18.78 2.33
CA PRO A 38 -4.44 20.20 2.13
C PRO A 38 -5.27 20.79 3.28
N ALA A 39 -4.91 22.01 3.71
CA ALA A 39 -5.63 22.72 4.76
C ALA A 39 -7.07 23.11 4.34
N THR A 40 -7.32 23.21 3.05
CA THR A 40 -8.62 23.47 2.43
C THR A 40 -8.82 22.56 1.23
N PRO A 41 -10.07 22.34 0.75
CA PRO A 41 -10.33 21.48 -0.42
C PRO A 41 -9.54 21.85 -1.67
N TYR A 42 -9.18 23.12 -1.83
CA TYR A 42 -8.42 23.63 -2.97
C TYR A 42 -7.01 24.09 -2.60
N GLY A 43 -6.63 23.97 -1.33
CA GLY A 43 -5.33 24.38 -0.82
C GLY A 43 -4.18 23.52 -1.32
N PRO A 44 -2.94 24.00 -1.17
CA PRO A 44 -1.76 23.21 -1.46
C PRO A 44 -1.68 22.02 -0.51
N GLY A 45 -1.21 20.90 -1.03
CA GLY A 45 -1.06 19.66 -0.29
C GLY A 45 -0.72 18.51 -1.22
N HIS A 46 -0.48 17.36 -0.64
CA HIS A 46 -0.24 16.12 -1.39
C HIS A 46 -1.37 15.12 -1.11
N ARG A 47 -2.24 14.93 -2.10
CA ARG A 47 -3.50 14.15 -1.99
C ARG A 47 -3.30 12.65 -2.23
N GLY A 48 -2.15 12.15 -1.85
CA GLY A 48 -1.76 10.77 -1.99
C GLY A 48 -0.34 10.55 -1.51
N VAL A 49 0.26 9.47 -1.93
CA VAL A 49 1.68 9.17 -1.72
C VAL A 49 2.33 8.87 -3.07
N ASP A 50 3.58 9.26 -3.22
CA ASP A 50 4.40 8.91 -4.38
C ASP A 50 5.31 7.75 -4.00
N LEU A 51 5.18 6.65 -4.73
CA LEU A 51 5.92 5.42 -4.51
C LEU A 51 7.00 5.27 -5.57
N ALA A 52 8.20 4.87 -5.18
CA ALA A 52 9.26 4.57 -6.13
C ALA A 52 8.81 3.43 -7.07
N ALA A 53 8.86 3.68 -8.36
CA ALA A 53 8.49 2.72 -9.39
C ALA A 53 9.20 3.04 -10.69
N VAL A 54 9.77 2.02 -11.33
CA VAL A 54 10.38 2.17 -12.64
C VAL A 54 9.32 2.11 -13.75
N GLY A 55 9.55 2.80 -14.87
CA GLY A 55 8.69 2.69 -16.04
C GLY A 55 8.57 1.21 -16.48
N GLY A 56 7.36 0.78 -16.81
CA GLY A 56 7.05 -0.59 -17.17
C GLY A 56 6.78 -1.53 -16.00
N ALA A 57 6.98 -1.11 -14.74
CA ALA A 57 6.63 -1.91 -13.58
C ALA A 57 5.12 -2.21 -13.53
N PRO A 58 4.70 -3.45 -13.18
CA PRO A 58 3.29 -3.77 -13.04
C PRO A 58 2.64 -2.95 -11.93
N VAL A 59 1.46 -2.38 -12.21
CA VAL A 59 0.58 -1.75 -11.23
C VAL A 59 -0.53 -2.74 -10.88
N ARG A 60 -0.71 -3.02 -9.59
CA ARG A 60 -1.61 -4.05 -9.11
C ARG A 60 -2.72 -3.47 -8.23
N ALA A 61 -3.89 -4.09 -8.29
CA ALA A 61 -4.97 -3.80 -7.36
C ALA A 61 -4.53 -4.12 -5.92
N VAL A 62 -4.64 -3.15 -5.02
CA VAL A 62 -4.25 -3.33 -3.61
C VAL A 62 -5.20 -4.27 -2.86
N ALA A 63 -6.46 -4.31 -3.28
CA ALA A 63 -7.54 -5.12 -2.72
C ALA A 63 -8.56 -5.44 -3.81
N PRO A 64 -9.49 -6.40 -3.59
CA PRO A 64 -10.56 -6.66 -4.55
C PRO A 64 -11.43 -5.44 -4.75
N GLY A 65 -11.88 -5.22 -5.98
CA GLY A 65 -12.75 -4.09 -6.30
C GLY A 65 -13.24 -4.08 -7.73
N ARG A 66 -13.84 -2.96 -8.09
CA ARG A 66 -14.36 -2.69 -9.42
C ARG A 66 -13.68 -1.46 -10.01
N VAL A 67 -13.28 -1.55 -11.27
CA VAL A 67 -12.71 -0.41 -11.99
C VAL A 67 -13.79 0.64 -12.21
N SER A 68 -13.67 1.78 -11.54
CA SER A 68 -14.59 2.91 -11.66
C SER A 68 -14.17 3.90 -12.75
N PHE A 69 -12.87 3.96 -13.05
CA PHE A 69 -12.32 4.76 -14.13
C PHE A 69 -11.07 4.08 -14.70
N ALA A 70 -10.93 4.12 -16.02
CA ALA A 70 -9.73 3.66 -16.72
C ALA A 70 -9.58 4.49 -17.99
N GLY A 71 -8.56 5.33 -18.05
CA GLY A 71 -8.37 6.23 -19.17
C GLY A 71 -7.31 7.28 -18.94
N GLN A 72 -7.36 8.35 -19.74
CA GLN A 72 -6.40 9.45 -19.67
C GLN A 72 -7.01 10.68 -19.00
N VAL A 73 -6.25 11.31 -18.11
CA VAL A 73 -6.54 12.61 -17.50
C VAL A 73 -5.33 13.52 -17.69
N ALA A 74 -5.50 14.63 -18.38
CA ALA A 74 -4.43 15.58 -18.67
C ALA A 74 -3.16 14.92 -19.26
N GLY A 75 -3.35 13.97 -20.18
CA GLY A 75 -2.26 13.27 -20.87
C GLY A 75 -1.60 12.13 -20.06
N ARG A 76 -2.13 11.78 -18.89
CA ARG A 76 -1.63 10.70 -18.05
C ARG A 76 -2.68 9.60 -17.94
N GLY A 77 -2.25 8.35 -18.01
CA GLY A 77 -3.12 7.21 -17.75
C GLY A 77 -3.46 7.10 -16.27
N VAL A 78 -4.74 6.94 -15.98
CA VAL A 78 -5.27 6.84 -14.61
C VAL A 78 -6.18 5.63 -14.51
N VAL A 79 -6.05 4.88 -13.43
CA VAL A 79 -6.99 3.82 -13.03
C VAL A 79 -7.53 4.16 -11.66
N SER A 80 -8.85 4.01 -11.49
CA SER A 80 -9.51 4.12 -10.19
C SER A 80 -10.28 2.84 -9.90
N LEU A 81 -10.17 2.36 -8.66
CA LEU A 81 -10.91 1.21 -8.14
C LEU A 81 -11.80 1.61 -6.99
N GLU A 82 -13.04 1.16 -6.99
CA GLU A 82 -13.89 1.11 -5.81
C GLU A 82 -13.62 -0.22 -5.08
N LEU A 83 -13.15 -0.13 -3.85
CA LEU A 83 -12.77 -1.30 -3.06
C LEU A 83 -13.98 -2.00 -2.47
N ALA A 84 -14.08 -3.30 -2.68
CA ALA A 84 -15.20 -4.11 -2.21
C ALA A 84 -15.27 -4.15 -0.67
N GLY A 85 -16.50 -4.08 -0.12
CA GLY A 85 -16.74 -4.24 1.31
C GLY A 85 -16.21 -3.11 2.19
N THR A 86 -16.01 -1.91 1.65
CA THR A 86 -15.41 -0.78 2.38
C THR A 86 -16.39 0.30 2.80
N GLY A 87 -17.69 0.09 2.60
CA GLY A 87 -18.74 1.01 3.03
C GLY A 87 -19.51 1.66 1.88
N ASP A 88 -20.36 2.65 2.24
CA ASP A 88 -21.15 3.44 1.31
C ASP A 88 -21.02 4.93 1.68
N PRO A 89 -20.40 5.76 0.83
CA PRO A 89 -19.72 5.37 -0.41
C PRO A 89 -18.48 4.48 -0.14
N PRO A 90 -18.10 3.61 -1.10
CA PRO A 90 -16.93 2.77 -0.93
C PRO A 90 -15.63 3.60 -0.95
N LEU A 91 -14.56 3.04 -0.40
CA LEU A 91 -13.23 3.58 -0.62
C LEU A 91 -12.87 3.46 -2.10
N ARG A 92 -12.33 4.52 -2.67
CA ARG A 92 -11.82 4.57 -4.04
C ARG A 92 -10.35 4.86 -4.03
N THR A 93 -9.57 3.99 -4.65
CA THR A 93 -8.12 4.17 -4.81
C THR A 93 -7.79 4.53 -6.24
N THR A 94 -6.81 5.41 -6.42
CA THR A 94 -6.40 5.93 -7.73
C THR A 94 -4.90 5.70 -7.94
N TYR A 95 -4.53 5.39 -9.18
CA TYR A 95 -3.16 5.08 -9.60
C TYR A 95 -2.81 5.88 -10.85
N GLU A 96 -1.70 6.60 -10.83
CA GLU A 96 -1.16 7.35 -11.98
C GLU A 96 0.36 7.53 -11.88
N PRO A 97 1.09 7.60 -13.00
CA PRO A 97 0.67 7.39 -14.38
C PRO A 97 0.68 5.88 -14.75
N VAL A 98 -0.37 5.39 -15.34
CA VAL A 98 -0.53 3.96 -15.69
C VAL A 98 -0.86 3.81 -17.17
N ALA A 99 -0.07 3.01 -17.89
CA ALA A 99 -0.48 2.48 -19.19
C ALA A 99 -1.55 1.40 -18.92
N VAL A 100 -2.81 1.78 -19.10
CA VAL A 100 -3.98 1.04 -18.61
C VAL A 100 -4.21 -0.22 -19.44
N SER A 101 -4.44 -1.37 -18.79
CA SER A 101 -4.79 -2.65 -19.43
C SER A 101 -6.16 -3.19 -19.02
N VAL A 102 -6.88 -2.50 -18.16
CA VAL A 102 -8.23 -2.87 -17.71
C VAL A 102 -9.26 -1.89 -18.24
N LYS A 103 -10.55 -2.26 -18.17
CA LYS A 103 -11.66 -1.43 -18.61
C LYS A 103 -12.55 -1.05 -17.43
N LYS A 104 -13.17 0.12 -17.51
CA LYS A 104 -14.22 0.54 -16.57
C LYS A 104 -15.30 -0.54 -16.45
N GLY A 105 -15.70 -0.85 -15.24
CA GLY A 105 -16.68 -1.87 -14.91
C GLY A 105 -16.10 -3.27 -14.63
N ALA A 106 -14.81 -3.51 -14.94
CA ALA A 106 -14.17 -4.78 -14.67
C ALA A 106 -14.06 -5.04 -13.17
N GLU A 107 -14.37 -6.25 -12.75
CA GLU A 107 -14.07 -6.75 -11.40
C GLU A 107 -12.63 -7.25 -11.37
N VAL A 108 -11.89 -6.87 -10.34
CA VAL A 108 -10.49 -7.27 -10.16
C VAL A 108 -10.27 -7.87 -8.79
N ALA A 109 -9.40 -8.87 -8.75
CA ALA A 109 -8.93 -9.47 -7.51
C ALA A 109 -7.74 -8.66 -6.94
N ALA A 110 -7.47 -8.82 -5.64
CA ALA A 110 -6.25 -8.28 -5.04
C ALA A 110 -5.02 -8.82 -5.77
N GLY A 111 -4.08 -7.94 -6.12
CA GLY A 111 -2.85 -8.30 -6.84
C GLY A 111 -3.01 -8.40 -8.35
N GLU A 112 -4.21 -8.29 -8.89
CA GLU A 112 -4.43 -8.31 -10.34
C GLU A 112 -3.80 -7.09 -11.00
N VAL A 113 -3.17 -7.30 -12.16
CA VAL A 113 -2.46 -6.24 -12.89
C VAL A 113 -3.48 -5.32 -13.56
N LEU A 114 -3.37 -4.03 -13.27
CA LEU A 114 -4.20 -2.96 -13.84
C LEU A 114 -3.56 -2.31 -15.07
N GLY A 115 -2.28 -2.45 -15.21
CA GLY A 115 -1.45 -1.87 -16.24
C GLY A 115 0.00 -1.81 -15.79
N THR A 116 0.77 -0.93 -16.43
CA THR A 116 2.17 -0.71 -16.12
C THR A 116 2.44 0.77 -15.86
N VAL A 117 3.45 1.08 -15.06
CA VAL A 117 3.86 2.46 -14.81
C VAL A 117 4.33 3.09 -16.13
N GLU A 118 3.76 4.24 -16.51
CA GLU A 118 4.22 4.99 -17.66
C GLU A 118 5.61 5.59 -17.37
N PRO A 119 6.56 5.53 -18.34
CA PRO A 119 7.92 6.04 -18.12
C PRO A 119 8.00 7.56 -18.00
N THR A 120 6.99 8.28 -18.52
CA THR A 120 6.90 9.74 -18.54
C THR A 120 5.47 10.20 -18.23
N GLY A 121 5.31 11.46 -17.86
CA GLY A 121 3.98 12.07 -17.68
C GLY A 121 3.54 12.27 -16.24
N SER A 122 4.36 11.91 -15.26
CA SER A 122 4.12 12.21 -13.85
C SER A 122 4.83 13.49 -13.40
N HIS A 123 4.33 14.08 -12.32
CA HIS A 123 5.01 15.16 -11.59
C HIS A 123 6.30 14.67 -10.90
N CYS A 124 6.51 13.37 -10.82
CA CYS A 124 7.76 12.77 -10.36
C CYS A 124 8.27 11.75 -11.38
N THR A 125 9.58 11.76 -11.61
CA THR A 125 10.24 10.77 -12.46
C THR A 125 10.48 9.48 -11.67
N GLY A 126 10.09 8.33 -12.23
CA GLY A 126 10.28 7.05 -11.57
C GLY A 126 9.40 6.86 -10.34
N CYS A 127 8.15 7.30 -10.40
CA CYS A 127 7.19 7.12 -9.32
C CYS A 127 5.80 6.74 -9.83
N LEU A 128 5.03 6.14 -8.91
CA LEU A 128 3.58 5.98 -9.01
C LEU A 128 2.94 6.85 -7.94
N HIS A 129 2.04 7.74 -8.34
CA HIS A 129 1.17 8.45 -7.42
C HIS A 129 -0.03 7.56 -7.08
N TRP A 130 -0.25 7.36 -5.79
CA TRP A 130 -1.33 6.53 -5.26
C TRP A 130 -2.21 7.36 -4.34
N GLY A 131 -3.49 7.45 -4.64
CA GLY A 131 -4.48 8.21 -3.90
C GLY A 131 -5.56 7.33 -3.28
N LEU A 132 -6.25 7.86 -2.27
CA LEU A 132 -7.39 7.23 -1.62
C LEU A 132 -8.46 8.28 -1.33
N LEU A 133 -9.71 7.96 -1.67
CA LEU A 133 -10.87 8.81 -1.40
C LEU A 133 -12.02 8.01 -0.78
N ARG A 134 -12.82 8.70 0.01
CA ARG A 134 -14.19 8.29 0.35
C ARG A 134 -15.12 9.42 -0.07
N GLY A 135 -15.95 9.18 -1.09
CA GLY A 135 -16.65 10.27 -1.76
C GLY A 135 -15.65 11.27 -2.33
N ASP A 136 -15.76 12.53 -1.94
CA ASP A 136 -14.85 13.61 -2.37
C ASP A 136 -13.74 13.92 -1.34
N VAL A 137 -13.67 13.17 -0.26
CA VAL A 137 -12.68 13.37 0.79
C VAL A 137 -11.44 12.52 0.54
N TYR A 138 -10.30 13.17 0.41
CA TYR A 138 -9.00 12.49 0.30
C TYR A 138 -8.56 11.97 1.66
N LEU A 139 -8.00 10.77 1.65
CA LEU A 139 -7.49 10.05 2.81
C LEU A 139 -6.04 9.61 2.57
N ASN A 140 -5.32 9.30 3.64
CA ASN A 140 -3.99 8.73 3.52
C ASN A 140 -4.07 7.30 2.96
N PRO A 141 -3.51 7.04 1.75
CA PRO A 141 -3.57 5.71 1.13
C PRO A 141 -2.90 4.62 1.97
N LEU A 142 -1.89 4.96 2.76
CA LEU A 142 -1.22 4.00 3.63
C LEU A 142 -2.16 3.39 4.68
N SER A 143 -3.30 4.03 4.94
CA SER A 143 -4.30 3.57 5.89
C SER A 143 -4.97 2.25 5.48
N VAL A 144 -5.04 1.93 4.17
CA VAL A 144 -5.59 0.64 3.73
C VAL A 144 -4.61 -0.52 3.88
N LEU A 145 -3.33 -0.23 4.12
CA LEU A 145 -2.29 -1.25 4.30
C LEU A 145 -2.31 -1.77 5.74
N PRO A 146 -2.43 -3.08 5.94
CA PRO A 146 -2.25 -3.67 7.27
C PRO A 146 -0.79 -3.56 7.73
N ALA A 147 -0.57 -3.62 9.04
CA ALA A 147 0.74 -3.47 9.65
C ALA A 147 1.82 -4.37 9.04
N TRP A 148 1.47 -5.60 8.67
CA TRP A 148 2.42 -6.54 8.07
C TRP A 148 2.92 -6.12 6.68
N LEU A 149 2.17 -5.27 5.96
CA LEU A 149 2.65 -4.65 4.71
C LEU A 149 3.45 -3.38 4.96
N LEU A 150 3.11 -2.62 5.99
CA LEU A 150 3.82 -1.38 6.34
C LEU A 150 5.18 -1.66 6.98
N ASP A 151 5.21 -2.53 7.97
CA ASP A 151 6.39 -2.73 8.83
C ASP A 151 7.21 -3.97 8.46
N GLY A 152 6.79 -4.73 7.44
CA GLY A 152 7.40 -6.01 7.07
C GLY A 152 6.99 -7.17 7.98
N GLY A 153 6.09 -6.91 8.94
CA GLY A 153 5.59 -7.89 9.90
C GLY A 153 6.64 -8.34 10.92
N PRO A 154 6.22 -8.95 12.03
CA PRO A 154 7.17 -9.67 12.90
C PRO A 154 7.81 -10.78 12.08
N SER A 155 9.13 -10.96 12.22
CA SER A 155 9.83 -12.08 11.62
C SER A 155 9.14 -13.37 12.08
N ARG A 156 8.32 -13.94 11.21
CA ARG A 156 7.78 -15.27 11.47
C ARG A 156 8.93 -16.24 11.27
N LEU A 157 9.42 -16.80 12.36
CA LEU A 157 10.20 -18.01 12.28
C LEU A 157 9.27 -19.05 11.64
N LEU A 158 9.48 -19.34 10.37
CA LEU A 158 8.82 -20.46 9.74
C LEU A 158 9.24 -21.70 10.52
N PRO A 159 8.30 -22.59 10.93
CA PRO A 159 8.68 -23.85 11.48
C PRO A 159 9.55 -24.56 10.44
N VAL A 160 10.80 -24.78 10.79
CA VAL A 160 11.74 -25.52 9.93
C VAL A 160 11.36 -26.98 10.05
N LEU A 161 10.49 -27.42 9.15
CA LEU A 161 10.15 -28.84 9.05
C LEU A 161 11.41 -29.60 8.64
N GLY A 162 11.87 -30.48 9.51
CA GLY A 162 12.98 -31.41 9.22
C GLY A 162 14.33 -31.07 9.85
N VAL A 163 14.44 -30.07 10.71
CA VAL A 163 15.64 -29.92 11.55
C VAL A 163 15.42 -30.68 12.86
N PRO A 164 16.26 -31.71 13.16
CA PRO A 164 16.22 -32.38 14.46
C PRO A 164 16.47 -31.35 15.56
N LEU A 165 15.61 -31.39 16.60
CA LEU A 165 15.90 -30.61 17.80
C LEU A 165 17.28 -31.06 18.34
N PRO A 166 18.12 -30.14 18.83
CA PRO A 166 19.33 -30.56 19.54
C PRO A 166 18.92 -31.44 20.71
N GLN A 167 19.39 -32.67 20.68
CA GLN A 167 19.20 -33.57 21.81
C GLN A 167 19.92 -32.96 23.01
N ALA A 168 19.20 -32.80 24.13
CA ALA A 168 19.83 -32.45 25.37
C ALA A 168 20.93 -33.47 25.62
N ALA A 169 22.15 -33.01 25.81
CA ALA A 169 23.25 -33.87 26.18
C ALA A 169 22.85 -34.60 27.47
N ASP A 170 22.72 -35.91 27.36
CA ASP A 170 22.47 -36.76 28.52
C ASP A 170 23.51 -36.45 29.58
N GLY A 171 23.02 -36.02 30.71
CA GLY A 171 23.86 -35.66 31.83
C GLY A 171 24.79 -36.83 32.20
N ALA A 172 26.09 -36.58 32.11
CA ALA A 172 27.09 -37.48 32.65
C ALA A 172 26.83 -37.68 34.14
N ALA A 173 26.54 -38.92 34.54
CA ALA A 173 26.40 -39.27 35.92
C ALA A 173 27.71 -38.93 36.70
N PRO A 174 27.65 -38.40 37.91
CA PRO A 174 28.82 -38.12 38.69
C PRO A 174 29.52 -39.43 39.11
N PRO A 175 30.87 -39.46 39.19
CA PRO A 175 31.60 -40.64 39.58
C PRO A 175 31.33 -41.00 41.06
N PRO A 176 31.38 -42.28 41.40
CA PRO A 176 31.15 -42.71 42.78
C PRO A 176 32.29 -42.22 43.69
N VAL A 177 31.92 -41.64 44.81
CA VAL A 177 32.84 -41.30 45.91
C VAL A 177 33.22 -42.57 46.67
N THR A 178 34.49 -42.89 46.71
CA THR A 178 35.12 -43.85 47.60
C THR A 178 35.56 -43.20 48.89
#